data_d5a2dbd181b1d65a7041a5d7dc2fa478
#
_entry.id   d5a2dbd181b1d65a7041a5d7dc2fa478
#
_cell.length_a   1.000
_cell.length_b   1.000
_cell.length_c   1.000
_cell.angle_alpha   90.00
_cell.angle_beta   90.00
_cell.angle_gamma   90.00
#
_symmetry.space_group_name_H-M   'P 1'
#
loop_
_entity.id
_entity.type
_entity.pdbx_description
1 polymer ?
#
loop_
_entity_poly.entity_id
_entity_poly.type
_entity_poly.pdbx_seq_one_letter_code
_entity_poly.pdbx_strand_id
1 'polypeptide(L)'
;MREILGNRTPEQNKKMFIQIMRSQIPKEYMSDEEFNKHFNPKYFPWEQRLCLSPDNDFFESIKNGNSKVVTDTIERFDENGICLQSGERLDADIIITATGLNLQTNFPMATMQVTVDQKAYVANEHFIYKGCMLTDVPNLGFVQGYFQSSWTLKADITAEYFTRILNFMDDEKLDMFVVKDHGKIQEMPRPDPSEDRSPNYTKRTREYSVKYSEQIPFAVMSNFEEDREMFQNSDLINDGWLEFASSRQNNNNNNNTVSSRL
;
A
#
# COMPACT_ATOMS: atom_id res chain seq x y z
N MET A 1 -10.99 -15.30 -3.66
CA MET A 1 -11.59 -14.42 -2.64
C MET A 1 -12.85 -13.69 -3.15
N ARG A 2 -12.88 -13.16 -4.39
CA ARG A 2 -14.13 -12.67 -5.03
C ARG A 2 -15.25 -13.73 -5.08
N GLU A 3 -14.93 -15.00 -5.25
CA GLU A 3 -15.90 -16.10 -5.25
C GLU A 3 -16.61 -16.31 -3.90
N ILE A 4 -15.91 -16.06 -2.78
CA ILE A 4 -16.50 -16.19 -1.43
C ILE A 4 -17.45 -15.03 -1.12
N LEU A 5 -17.21 -13.84 -1.67
CA LEU A 5 -18.00 -12.64 -1.38
C LEU A 5 -19.21 -12.46 -2.29
N GLY A 6 -19.18 -13.01 -3.51
CA GLY A 6 -20.26 -12.88 -4.49
C GLY A 6 -20.63 -11.41 -4.74
N ASN A 7 -21.89 -11.17 -5.11
CA ASN A 7 -22.43 -9.83 -5.39
C ASN A 7 -22.94 -9.11 -4.12
N ARG A 8 -22.29 -9.30 -2.95
CA ARG A 8 -22.71 -8.67 -1.71
C ARG A 8 -22.25 -7.23 -1.62
N THR A 9 -23.07 -6.38 -0.98
CA THR A 9 -22.67 -5.01 -0.64
C THR A 9 -21.62 -4.99 0.49
N PRO A 10 -20.87 -3.89 0.68
CA PRO A 10 -19.93 -3.75 1.81
C PRO A 10 -20.59 -4.02 3.17
N GLU A 11 -21.85 -3.56 3.36
CA GLU A 11 -22.63 -3.79 4.57
C GLU A 11 -22.96 -5.26 4.79
N GLN A 12 -23.35 -5.95 3.73
CA GLN A 12 -23.61 -7.40 3.77
C GLN A 12 -22.37 -8.20 4.11
N ASN A 13 -21.22 -7.82 3.55
CA ASN A 13 -19.93 -8.41 3.87
C ASN A 13 -19.55 -8.16 5.33
N LYS A 14 -19.69 -6.93 5.82
CA LYS A 14 -19.43 -6.59 7.22
C LYS A 14 -20.29 -7.42 8.17
N LYS A 15 -21.59 -7.50 7.89
CA LYS A 15 -22.53 -8.31 8.69
C LYS A 15 -22.12 -9.78 8.72
N MET A 16 -21.73 -10.33 7.58
CA MET A 16 -21.24 -11.72 7.49
C MET A 16 -20.00 -11.96 8.35
N PHE A 17 -18.98 -11.09 8.26
CA PHE A 17 -17.78 -11.23 9.08
C PHE A 17 -18.06 -11.09 10.58
N ILE A 18 -18.92 -10.14 10.97
CA ILE A 18 -19.36 -9.99 12.36
C ILE A 18 -20.05 -11.28 12.84
N GLN A 19 -20.90 -11.89 12.04
CA GLN A 19 -21.57 -13.16 12.37
C GLN A 19 -20.56 -14.32 12.51
N ILE A 20 -19.58 -14.39 11.60
CA ILE A 20 -18.52 -15.41 11.70
C ILE A 20 -17.73 -15.22 13.01
N MET A 21 -17.26 -14.01 13.31
CA MET A 21 -16.54 -13.74 14.57
C MET A 21 -17.41 -14.03 15.79
N ARG A 22 -18.70 -13.67 15.75
CA ARG A 22 -19.65 -13.94 16.85
C ARG A 22 -19.86 -15.43 17.08
N SER A 23 -19.84 -16.26 16.03
CA SER A 23 -19.93 -17.71 16.18
C SER A 23 -18.70 -18.33 16.89
N GLN A 24 -17.56 -17.64 16.81
CA GLN A 24 -16.34 -18.06 17.52
C GLN A 24 -16.34 -17.67 19.00
N ILE A 25 -17.08 -16.62 19.40
CA ILE A 25 -17.21 -16.18 20.78
C ILE A 25 -18.69 -16.18 21.18
N PRO A 26 -19.24 -17.31 21.66
CA PRO A 26 -20.62 -17.42 22.14
C PRO A 26 -20.96 -16.41 23.27
N LYS A 27 -22.27 -16.15 23.47
CA LYS A 27 -22.75 -15.14 24.41
C LYS A 27 -22.37 -15.40 25.88
N GLU A 28 -22.15 -16.67 26.22
CA GLU A 28 -21.68 -17.07 27.56
C GLU A 28 -20.26 -16.58 27.88
N TYR A 29 -19.44 -16.29 26.87
CA TYR A 29 -18.06 -15.79 27.05
C TYR A 29 -17.95 -14.26 26.94
N MET A 30 -18.87 -13.63 26.19
CA MET A 30 -18.85 -12.19 25.97
C MET A 30 -20.26 -11.70 25.63
N SER A 31 -20.78 -10.69 26.31
CA SER A 31 -22.07 -10.08 26.01
C SER A 31 -22.13 -9.47 24.60
N ASP A 32 -23.34 -9.20 24.08
CA ASP A 32 -23.48 -8.54 22.77
C ASP A 32 -22.95 -7.12 22.78
N GLU A 33 -23.03 -6.42 23.91
CA GLU A 33 -22.51 -5.06 24.09
C GLU A 33 -20.98 -5.04 24.01
N GLU A 34 -20.31 -5.90 24.78
CA GLU A 34 -18.85 -6.03 24.77
C GLU A 34 -18.36 -6.48 23.39
N PHE A 35 -19.02 -7.47 22.78
CA PHE A 35 -18.67 -7.95 21.45
C PHE A 35 -18.74 -6.82 20.42
N ASN A 36 -19.81 -6.03 20.43
CA ASN A 36 -19.94 -4.90 19.49
C ASN A 36 -18.90 -3.81 19.79
N LYS A 37 -18.54 -3.57 21.04
CA LYS A 37 -17.46 -2.64 21.40
C LYS A 37 -16.12 -3.06 20.81
N HIS A 38 -15.80 -4.35 20.82
CA HIS A 38 -14.48 -4.86 20.46
C HIS A 38 -14.37 -5.32 19.02
N PHE A 39 -15.44 -5.86 18.40
CA PHE A 39 -15.42 -6.58 17.12
C PHE A 39 -16.30 -5.96 16.03
N ASN A 40 -16.85 -4.77 16.24
CA ASN A 40 -17.59 -4.04 15.22
C ASN A 40 -16.84 -2.78 14.77
N PRO A 41 -15.84 -2.88 13.88
CA PRO A 41 -15.04 -1.75 13.43
C PRO A 41 -15.90 -0.73 12.66
N LYS A 42 -15.47 0.55 12.65
CA LYS A 42 -16.16 1.64 11.94
C LYS A 42 -16.00 1.59 10.41
N TYR A 43 -15.08 0.76 9.90
CA TYR A 43 -14.80 0.58 8.49
C TYR A 43 -15.44 -0.71 7.95
N PHE A 44 -15.50 -0.80 6.62
CA PHE A 44 -15.96 -2.01 5.93
C PHE A 44 -14.78 -2.95 5.62
N PRO A 45 -15.05 -4.26 5.43
CA PRO A 45 -14.05 -5.19 4.91
C PRO A 45 -13.45 -4.64 3.61
N TRP A 46 -12.13 -4.75 3.47
CA TRP A 46 -11.30 -4.29 2.35
C TRP A 46 -10.99 -2.77 2.29
N GLU A 47 -11.67 -1.94 3.06
CA GLU A 47 -11.20 -0.56 3.28
C GLU A 47 -9.89 -0.53 4.06
N GLN A 48 -9.68 -1.56 4.88
CA GLN A 48 -8.40 -1.84 5.54
C GLN A 48 -8.03 -3.31 5.32
N ARG A 49 -6.77 -3.67 5.58
CA ARG A 49 -6.30 -5.03 5.38
C ARG A 49 -7.04 -5.99 6.30
N LEU A 50 -7.60 -7.05 5.72
CA LEU A 50 -8.21 -8.14 6.47
C LEU A 50 -7.13 -9.18 6.81
N CYS A 51 -6.93 -9.45 8.09
CA CYS A 51 -6.05 -10.49 8.59
C CYS A 51 -6.89 -11.67 9.11
N LEU A 52 -6.47 -12.88 8.80
CA LEU A 52 -7.08 -14.10 9.31
C LEU A 52 -6.28 -14.59 10.52
N SER A 53 -6.98 -15.12 11.53
CA SER A 53 -6.38 -15.88 12.63
C SER A 53 -6.42 -17.36 12.25
N PRO A 54 -5.28 -18.00 11.95
CA PRO A 54 -5.23 -19.43 11.71
C PRO A 54 -5.76 -20.19 12.92
N ASP A 55 -6.41 -21.34 12.68
CA ASP A 55 -6.85 -22.30 13.70
C ASP A 55 -7.72 -21.72 14.83
N ASN A 56 -8.22 -20.49 14.67
CA ASN A 56 -9.00 -19.73 15.66
C ASN A 56 -8.29 -19.49 17.02
N ASP A 57 -6.98 -19.61 17.10
CA ASP A 57 -6.19 -19.49 18.34
C ASP A 57 -6.52 -18.26 19.17
N PHE A 58 -6.73 -17.13 18.50
CA PHE A 58 -7.12 -15.86 19.13
C PHE A 58 -8.46 -15.98 19.89
N PHE A 59 -9.48 -16.57 19.24
CA PHE A 59 -10.81 -16.72 19.82
C PHE A 59 -10.83 -17.82 20.91
N GLU A 60 -10.06 -18.89 20.73
CA GLU A 60 -9.90 -19.94 21.75
C GLU A 60 -9.24 -19.37 23.01
N SER A 61 -8.24 -18.52 22.87
CA SER A 61 -7.59 -17.87 24.01
C SER A 61 -8.56 -17.02 24.84
N ILE A 62 -9.51 -16.32 24.19
CA ILE A 62 -10.57 -15.55 24.88
C ILE A 62 -11.53 -16.49 25.61
N LYS A 63 -12.01 -17.57 24.97
CA LYS A 63 -12.93 -18.54 25.57
C LYS A 63 -12.33 -19.23 26.78
N ASN A 64 -11.04 -19.53 26.73
CA ASN A 64 -10.33 -20.18 27.82
C ASN A 64 -9.94 -19.22 28.96
N GLY A 65 -10.28 -17.92 28.85
CA GLY A 65 -9.96 -16.91 29.84
C GLY A 65 -8.47 -16.50 29.87
N ASN A 66 -7.67 -16.95 28.90
CA ASN A 66 -6.25 -16.64 28.82
C ASN A 66 -5.97 -15.26 28.19
N SER A 67 -6.97 -14.67 27.53
CA SER A 67 -6.86 -13.35 26.89
C SER A 67 -8.12 -12.53 27.09
N LYS A 68 -7.94 -11.21 27.22
CA LYS A 68 -9.01 -10.22 27.26
C LYS A 68 -8.75 -9.16 26.18
N VAL A 69 -9.80 -8.72 25.49
CA VAL A 69 -9.74 -7.57 24.58
C VAL A 69 -10.20 -6.33 25.34
N VAL A 70 -9.41 -5.27 25.28
CA VAL A 70 -9.77 -3.95 25.83
C VAL A 70 -9.71 -2.94 24.70
N THR A 71 -10.82 -2.24 24.46
CA THR A 71 -10.89 -1.16 23.44
C THR A 71 -11.02 0.17 24.15
N ASP A 72 -9.91 0.86 24.25
CA ASP A 72 -9.80 2.18 24.88
C ASP A 72 -8.57 2.93 24.36
N THR A 73 -8.41 4.17 24.78
CA THR A 73 -7.23 4.99 24.50
C THR A 73 -6.27 4.92 25.68
N ILE A 74 -5.00 4.65 25.40
CA ILE A 74 -3.95 4.67 26.42
C ILE A 74 -3.68 6.13 26.81
N GLU A 75 -3.81 6.44 28.11
CA GLU A 75 -3.43 7.74 28.64
C GLU A 75 -1.92 7.80 28.92
N ARG A 76 -1.40 6.81 29.65
CA ARG A 76 0.02 6.72 30.00
C ARG A 76 0.42 5.30 30.40
N PHE A 77 1.71 5.06 30.39
CA PHE A 77 2.35 3.90 31.03
C PHE A 77 2.89 4.33 32.38
N ASP A 78 2.83 3.43 33.35
CA ASP A 78 3.47 3.59 34.66
C ASP A 78 4.26 2.31 35.05
N GLU A 79 4.81 2.30 36.25
CA GLU A 79 5.65 1.20 36.76
C GLU A 79 4.91 -0.14 36.90
N ASN A 80 3.57 -0.14 36.92
CA ASN A 80 2.77 -1.33 37.13
C ASN A 80 1.93 -1.72 35.90
N GLY A 81 1.94 -0.93 34.81
CA GLY A 81 1.17 -1.27 33.63
C GLY A 81 0.69 -0.09 32.81
N ILE A 82 -0.57 -0.14 32.35
CA ILE A 82 -1.18 0.81 31.42
C ILE A 82 -2.39 1.49 32.06
N CYS A 83 -2.41 2.81 32.06
CA CYS A 83 -3.57 3.61 32.44
C CYS A 83 -4.36 4.02 31.20
N LEU A 84 -5.68 3.82 31.22
CA LEU A 84 -6.58 4.14 30.12
C LEU A 84 -7.34 5.44 30.39
N GLN A 85 -7.80 6.11 29.33
CA GLN A 85 -8.59 7.35 29.44
C GLN A 85 -9.93 7.14 30.15
N SER A 86 -10.50 5.93 30.11
CA SER A 86 -11.69 5.57 30.90
C SER A 86 -11.46 5.56 32.40
N GLY A 87 -10.20 5.62 32.85
CA GLY A 87 -9.80 5.40 34.25
C GLY A 87 -9.52 3.93 34.57
N GLU A 88 -9.78 2.99 33.68
CA GLU A 88 -9.40 1.59 33.88
C GLU A 88 -7.86 1.47 33.84
N ARG A 89 -7.34 0.55 34.67
CA ARG A 89 -5.93 0.21 34.73
C ARG A 89 -5.73 -1.24 34.31
N LEU A 90 -4.72 -1.47 33.50
CA LEU A 90 -4.28 -2.80 33.08
C LEU A 90 -2.91 -3.08 33.69
N ASP A 91 -2.89 -3.91 34.73
CA ASP A 91 -1.63 -4.34 35.35
C ASP A 91 -0.91 -5.30 34.43
N ALA A 92 0.41 -5.12 34.27
CA ALA A 92 1.23 -5.93 33.37
C ALA A 92 2.68 -5.98 33.81
N ASP A 93 3.24 -7.20 33.85
CA ASP A 93 4.66 -7.44 34.08
C ASP A 93 5.49 -7.18 32.81
N ILE A 94 4.88 -7.41 31.64
CA ILE A 94 5.51 -7.23 30.33
C ILE A 94 4.51 -6.52 29.40
N ILE A 95 4.99 -5.46 28.75
CA ILE A 95 4.22 -4.72 27.75
C ILE A 95 4.89 -4.89 26.38
N ILE A 96 4.14 -5.44 25.41
CA ILE A 96 4.59 -5.61 24.04
C ILE A 96 3.89 -4.56 23.16
N THR A 97 4.67 -3.64 22.57
CA THR A 97 4.14 -2.63 21.68
C THR A 97 4.02 -3.17 20.26
N ALA A 98 2.78 -3.30 19.77
CA ALA A 98 2.46 -3.74 18.41
C ALA A 98 1.57 -2.69 17.70
N THR A 99 1.97 -1.41 17.78
CA THR A 99 1.17 -0.24 17.39
C THR A 99 1.17 0.04 15.88
N GLY A 100 1.75 -0.86 15.09
CA GLY A 100 1.82 -0.75 13.63
C GLY A 100 3.04 0.02 13.14
N LEU A 101 3.10 0.24 11.82
CA LEU A 101 4.21 0.87 11.15
C LEU A 101 4.05 2.40 11.13
N ASN A 102 5.16 3.10 11.25
CA ASN A 102 5.24 4.53 10.95
C ASN A 102 5.83 4.71 9.54
N LEU A 103 4.97 4.68 8.53
CA LEU A 103 5.39 4.87 7.13
C LEU A 103 5.86 6.30 6.85
N GLN A 104 5.42 7.28 7.65
CA GLN A 104 5.78 8.68 7.49
C GLN A 104 7.31 8.92 7.59
N THR A 105 7.98 8.21 8.51
CA THR A 105 9.42 8.40 8.76
C THR A 105 10.28 7.24 8.27
N ASN A 106 9.69 6.09 7.97
CA ASN A 106 10.41 4.88 7.61
C ASN A 106 10.15 4.39 6.19
N PHE A 107 9.33 5.11 5.41
CA PHE A 107 9.16 4.81 3.99
C PHE A 107 10.31 5.44 3.20
N PRO A 108 11.14 4.66 2.49
CA PRO A 108 12.35 5.18 1.85
C PRO A 108 12.09 6.40 0.96
N MET A 109 11.02 6.36 0.16
CA MET A 109 10.68 7.46 -0.75
C MET A 109 10.31 8.77 -0.05
N ALA A 110 9.85 8.72 1.21
CA ALA A 110 9.54 9.91 2.01
C ALA A 110 10.78 10.49 2.72
N THR A 111 11.84 9.68 2.89
CA THR A 111 13.03 10.04 3.68
C THR A 111 14.31 10.14 2.86
N MET A 112 14.36 9.53 1.68
CA MET A 112 15.51 9.63 0.79
C MET A 112 15.63 11.04 0.22
N GLN A 113 16.83 11.58 0.27
CA GLN A 113 17.16 12.79 -0.49
C GLN A 113 17.56 12.37 -1.90
N VAL A 114 16.69 12.64 -2.85
CA VAL A 114 16.92 12.37 -4.27
C VAL A 114 17.20 13.68 -4.99
N THR A 115 18.20 13.69 -5.87
CA THR A 115 18.45 14.79 -6.79
C THR A 115 18.50 14.29 -8.21
N VAL A 116 17.90 15.03 -9.13
CA VAL A 116 17.98 14.79 -10.58
C VAL A 116 18.61 16.03 -11.21
N ASP A 117 19.73 15.87 -11.89
CA ASP A 117 20.49 16.97 -12.49
C ASP A 117 20.78 18.11 -11.49
N GLN A 118 21.22 17.75 -10.27
CA GLN A 118 21.55 18.65 -9.15
C GLN A 118 20.34 19.42 -8.56
N LYS A 119 19.13 19.14 -9.00
CA LYS A 119 17.90 19.69 -8.44
C LYS A 119 17.26 18.70 -7.49
N ALA A 120 16.73 19.21 -6.38
CA ALA A 120 15.98 18.37 -5.46
C ALA A 120 14.76 17.75 -6.17
N TYR A 121 14.57 16.44 -6.00
CA TYR A 121 13.43 15.70 -6.49
C TYR A 121 12.48 15.43 -5.31
N VAL A 122 11.25 15.91 -5.42
CA VAL A 122 10.24 15.84 -4.37
C VAL A 122 9.19 14.81 -4.79
N ALA A 123 9.26 13.61 -4.25
CA ALA A 123 8.50 12.45 -4.74
C ALA A 123 6.97 12.65 -4.74
N ASN A 124 6.40 13.43 -3.79
CA ASN A 124 4.97 13.71 -3.71
C ASN A 124 4.46 14.73 -4.76
N GLU A 125 5.36 15.30 -5.56
CA GLU A 125 5.01 16.13 -6.72
C GLU A 125 4.88 15.31 -8.01
N HIS A 126 5.24 14.03 -7.96
CA HIS A 126 5.33 13.13 -9.11
C HIS A 126 4.36 11.97 -9.04
N PHE A 127 4.04 11.42 -10.22
CA PHE A 127 3.13 10.28 -10.33
C PHE A 127 3.85 8.96 -10.22
N ILE A 128 3.17 7.99 -9.58
CA ILE A 128 3.61 6.60 -9.61
C ILE A 128 3.19 5.95 -10.93
N TYR A 129 4.11 5.20 -11.54
CA TYR A 129 3.89 4.46 -12.77
C TYR A 129 3.98 2.97 -12.49
N LYS A 130 2.94 2.21 -12.85
CA LYS A 130 2.81 0.75 -12.62
C LYS A 130 3.06 0.30 -11.17
N GLY A 131 3.02 1.22 -10.20
CA GLY A 131 3.36 0.93 -8.81
C GLY A 131 4.83 0.55 -8.57
N CYS A 132 5.74 0.86 -9.51
CA CYS A 132 7.16 0.45 -9.40
C CYS A 132 8.17 1.50 -9.89
N MET A 133 7.74 2.61 -10.46
CA MET A 133 8.58 3.75 -10.86
C MET A 133 7.89 5.07 -10.53
N LEU A 134 8.62 6.17 -10.58
CA LEU A 134 8.08 7.53 -10.48
C LEU A 134 8.39 8.31 -11.76
N THR A 135 7.53 9.27 -12.09
CA THR A 135 7.80 10.16 -13.22
C THR A 135 9.03 11.04 -12.96
N ASP A 136 9.76 11.35 -14.00
CA ASP A 136 10.88 12.29 -14.04
C ASP A 136 12.11 11.98 -13.19
N VAL A 137 12.22 10.75 -12.67
CA VAL A 137 13.44 10.26 -12.03
C VAL A 137 14.02 9.09 -12.84
N PRO A 138 15.21 9.26 -13.45
CA PRO A 138 15.79 8.22 -14.25
C PRO A 138 16.34 7.06 -13.42
N ASN A 139 16.31 5.85 -13.98
CA ASN A 139 16.95 4.64 -13.45
C ASN A 139 16.52 4.29 -12.01
N LEU A 140 15.32 4.70 -11.59
CA LEU A 140 14.77 4.38 -10.28
C LEU A 140 13.61 3.40 -10.43
N GLY A 141 13.74 2.26 -9.75
CA GLY A 141 12.66 1.30 -9.58
C GLY A 141 12.52 0.84 -8.14
N PHE A 142 11.31 0.48 -7.75
CA PHE A 142 11.01 -0.03 -6.42
C PHE A 142 9.84 -1.02 -6.46
N VAL A 143 9.60 -1.71 -5.36
CA VAL A 143 8.45 -2.60 -5.22
C VAL A 143 7.49 -2.02 -4.20
N GLN A 144 6.25 -1.76 -4.65
CA GLN A 144 5.13 -1.47 -3.78
C GLN A 144 4.12 -2.63 -3.88
N GLY A 145 3.94 -3.37 -2.79
CA GLY A 145 3.04 -4.52 -2.78
C GLY A 145 1.57 -4.14 -2.73
N TYR A 146 0.71 -5.15 -2.78
CA TYR A 146 -0.74 -4.98 -2.74
C TYR A 146 -1.25 -4.81 -1.31
N PHE A 147 -2.35 -4.07 -1.16
CA PHE A 147 -3.08 -4.02 0.11
C PHE A 147 -3.83 -5.31 0.42
N GLN A 148 -4.32 -6.00 -0.61
CA GLN A 148 -5.25 -7.14 -0.49
C GLN A 148 -4.67 -8.47 -0.98
N SER A 149 -3.42 -8.47 -1.43
CA SER A 149 -2.72 -9.67 -1.93
C SER A 149 -1.31 -9.73 -1.36
N SER A 150 -0.61 -10.84 -1.59
CA SER A 150 0.78 -10.97 -1.16
C SER A 150 1.69 -9.95 -1.86
N TRP A 151 2.59 -9.36 -1.11
CA TRP A 151 3.61 -8.45 -1.64
C TRP A 151 4.57 -9.16 -2.60
N THR A 152 4.82 -10.45 -2.39
CA THR A 152 5.71 -11.25 -3.24
C THR A 152 5.20 -11.36 -4.68
N LEU A 153 3.88 -11.38 -4.88
CA LEU A 153 3.30 -11.40 -6.23
C LEU A 153 3.66 -10.14 -7.02
N LYS A 154 3.64 -8.96 -6.38
CA LYS A 154 4.05 -7.71 -7.03
C LYS A 154 5.55 -7.66 -7.26
N ALA A 155 6.34 -8.16 -6.31
CA ALA A 155 7.79 -8.21 -6.44
C ALA A 155 8.21 -9.05 -7.65
N ASP A 156 7.55 -10.18 -7.87
CA ASP A 156 7.83 -11.11 -8.96
C ASP A 156 7.60 -10.46 -10.32
N ILE A 157 6.38 -9.96 -10.58
CA ILE A 157 6.07 -9.29 -11.86
C ILE A 157 6.90 -8.02 -12.10
N THR A 158 7.26 -7.31 -11.01
CA THR A 158 8.12 -6.13 -11.10
C THR A 158 9.54 -6.53 -11.49
N ALA A 159 10.09 -7.61 -10.92
CA ALA A 159 11.42 -8.12 -11.27
C ALA A 159 11.49 -8.59 -12.73
N GLU A 160 10.46 -9.31 -13.21
CA GLU A 160 10.35 -9.70 -14.62
C GLU A 160 10.34 -8.48 -15.54
N TYR A 161 9.57 -7.45 -15.18
CA TYR A 161 9.48 -6.22 -15.99
C TYR A 161 10.81 -5.46 -16.05
N PHE A 162 11.50 -5.28 -14.93
CA PHE A 162 12.82 -4.67 -14.92
C PHE A 162 13.88 -5.50 -15.67
N THR A 163 13.78 -6.83 -15.61
CA THR A 163 14.65 -7.71 -16.43
C THR A 163 14.45 -7.44 -17.92
N ARG A 164 13.21 -7.26 -18.38
CA ARG A 164 12.93 -6.88 -19.78
C ARG A 164 13.49 -5.52 -20.13
N ILE A 165 13.34 -4.51 -19.26
CA ILE A 165 13.90 -3.17 -19.44
C ILE A 165 15.43 -3.25 -19.57
N LEU A 166 16.11 -3.95 -18.66
CA LEU A 166 17.56 -4.07 -18.66
C LEU A 166 18.08 -4.80 -19.90
N ASN A 167 17.46 -5.91 -20.29
CA ASN A 167 17.82 -6.62 -21.53
C ASN A 167 17.65 -5.73 -22.76
N PHE A 168 16.55 -5.00 -22.85
CA PHE A 168 16.31 -4.04 -23.94
C PHE A 168 17.40 -2.95 -23.96
N MET A 169 17.74 -2.40 -22.80
CA MET A 169 18.80 -1.39 -22.69
C MET A 169 20.17 -1.94 -23.10
N ASP A 170 20.51 -3.18 -22.74
CA ASP A 170 21.76 -3.81 -23.14
C ASP A 170 21.83 -4.05 -24.65
N ASP A 171 20.74 -4.53 -25.26
CA ASP A 171 20.66 -4.80 -26.69
C ASP A 171 20.79 -3.50 -27.51
N GLU A 172 20.12 -2.43 -27.09
CA GLU A 172 20.11 -1.12 -27.76
C GLU A 172 21.27 -0.19 -27.31
N LYS A 173 22.13 -0.65 -26.37
CA LYS A 173 23.27 0.11 -25.81
C LYS A 173 22.82 1.43 -25.16
N LEU A 174 21.72 1.37 -24.42
CA LEU A 174 21.14 2.46 -23.66
C LEU A 174 21.60 2.35 -22.20
N ASP A 175 21.68 3.47 -21.50
CA ASP A 175 22.11 3.52 -20.09
C ASP A 175 21.12 4.29 -19.19
N MET A 176 20.02 4.75 -19.77
CA MET A 176 18.99 5.47 -19.03
C MET A 176 17.59 5.05 -19.50
N PHE A 177 16.71 4.82 -18.53
CA PHE A 177 15.25 4.84 -18.72
C PHE A 177 14.63 5.87 -17.78
N VAL A 178 13.52 6.48 -18.20
CA VAL A 178 12.76 7.41 -17.36
C VAL A 178 11.30 7.40 -17.79
N VAL A 179 10.39 7.45 -16.84
CA VAL A 179 8.96 7.69 -17.11
C VAL A 179 8.75 9.19 -17.16
N LYS A 180 8.20 9.72 -18.27
CA LYS A 180 7.98 11.15 -18.46
C LYS A 180 6.54 11.56 -18.19
N ASP A 181 6.37 12.59 -17.34
CA ASP A 181 5.12 13.32 -17.26
C ASP A 181 5.10 14.41 -18.33
N HIS A 182 4.27 14.19 -19.36
CA HIS A 182 4.07 15.15 -20.44
C HIS A 182 2.97 16.18 -20.12
N GLY A 183 2.57 16.33 -18.86
CA GLY A 183 1.46 17.20 -18.46
C GLY A 183 0.09 16.68 -18.89
N LYS A 184 -0.02 15.37 -19.18
CA LYS A 184 -1.26 14.72 -19.63
C LYS A 184 -1.91 13.85 -18.55
N ILE A 185 -1.24 13.67 -17.41
CA ILE A 185 -1.71 12.82 -16.32
C ILE A 185 -2.62 13.65 -15.44
N GLN A 186 -3.86 13.20 -15.27
CA GLN A 186 -4.80 13.83 -14.36
C GLN A 186 -4.64 13.24 -12.95
N GLU A 187 -4.35 14.09 -11.97
CA GLU A 187 -4.25 13.66 -10.59
C GLU A 187 -5.63 13.22 -10.05
N MET A 188 -5.68 12.05 -9.43
CA MET A 188 -6.87 11.56 -8.75
C MET A 188 -7.17 12.43 -7.52
N PRO A 189 -8.41 12.90 -7.35
CA PRO A 189 -8.79 13.68 -6.17
C PRO A 189 -8.50 12.89 -4.89
N ARG A 190 -7.93 13.56 -3.89
CA ARG A 190 -7.78 12.97 -2.56
C ARG A 190 -9.14 12.88 -1.88
N PRO A 191 -9.47 11.75 -1.21
CA PRO A 191 -10.73 11.63 -0.50
C PRO A 191 -10.85 12.69 0.60
N ASP A 192 -12.09 13.13 0.87
CA ASP A 192 -12.37 14.01 2.00
C ASP A 192 -11.87 13.36 3.31
N PRO A 193 -11.13 14.09 4.16
CA PRO A 193 -10.64 13.54 5.42
C PRO A 193 -11.73 12.95 6.32
N SER A 194 -12.97 13.48 6.26
CA SER A 194 -14.11 12.99 7.05
C SER A 194 -14.68 11.67 6.53
N GLU A 195 -14.51 11.38 5.25
CA GLU A 195 -14.98 10.16 4.58
C GLU A 195 -13.88 9.10 4.44
N ASP A 196 -12.65 9.47 4.79
CA ASP A 196 -11.49 8.60 4.65
C ASP A 196 -11.49 7.49 5.69
N ARG A 197 -11.72 6.26 5.25
CA ARG A 197 -11.70 5.03 6.06
C ARG A 197 -10.38 4.25 5.96
N SER A 198 -9.38 4.85 5.32
CA SER A 198 -8.03 4.28 5.21
C SER A 198 -7.41 4.03 6.59
N PRO A 199 -6.45 3.11 6.70
CA PRO A 199 -5.68 2.90 7.93
C PRO A 199 -4.98 4.18 8.39
N ASN A 200 -4.80 4.33 9.70
CA ASN A 200 -4.18 5.53 10.28
C ASN A 200 -2.77 5.79 9.77
N TYR A 201 -1.99 4.75 9.47
CA TYR A 201 -0.66 4.92 8.88
C TYR A 201 -0.72 5.52 7.46
N THR A 202 -1.74 5.18 6.66
CA THR A 202 -1.98 5.79 5.35
C THR A 202 -2.40 7.26 5.49
N LYS A 203 -3.28 7.57 6.45
CA LYS A 203 -3.71 8.95 6.71
C LYS A 203 -2.54 9.84 7.10
N ARG A 204 -1.65 9.35 7.98
CA ARG A 204 -0.46 10.09 8.43
C ARG A 204 0.58 10.32 7.33
N THR A 205 0.63 9.45 6.32
CA THR A 205 1.60 9.57 5.22
C THR A 205 1.07 10.32 4.01
N ARG A 206 -0.19 10.75 4.02
CA ARG A 206 -0.86 11.33 2.86
C ARG A 206 -0.13 12.55 2.26
N GLU A 207 0.41 13.42 3.08
CA GLU A 207 1.16 14.59 2.62
C GLU A 207 2.50 14.25 1.94
N TYR A 208 3.05 13.06 2.23
CA TYR A 208 4.28 12.54 1.64
C TYR A 208 4.02 11.56 0.50
N SER A 209 2.74 11.21 0.27
CA SER A 209 2.37 10.24 -0.75
C SER A 209 2.53 10.81 -2.13
N VAL A 210 3.09 10.01 -3.03
CA VAL A 210 3.18 10.30 -4.45
C VAL A 210 1.80 10.51 -5.07
N LYS A 211 1.73 11.11 -6.24
CA LYS A 211 0.49 11.31 -6.98
C LYS A 211 0.02 10.02 -7.65
N TYR A 212 -1.28 9.85 -7.70
CA TYR A 212 -1.98 8.77 -8.40
C TYR A 212 -2.94 9.34 -9.43
N SER A 213 -3.32 8.53 -10.41
CA SER A 213 -4.34 8.83 -11.40
C SER A 213 -5.34 7.67 -11.47
N GLU A 214 -6.53 7.91 -11.99
CA GLU A 214 -7.45 6.84 -12.41
C GLU A 214 -7.03 6.21 -13.75
N GLN A 215 -6.14 6.89 -14.47
CA GLN A 215 -5.65 6.46 -15.76
C GLN A 215 -4.56 5.37 -15.60
N ILE A 216 -4.73 4.24 -16.26
CA ILE A 216 -3.66 3.25 -16.40
C ILE A 216 -2.57 3.85 -17.32
N PRO A 217 -1.28 3.72 -16.98
CA PRO A 217 -0.66 2.89 -15.94
C PRO A 217 -0.35 3.59 -14.60
N PHE A 218 -0.97 4.73 -14.31
CA PHE A 218 -0.75 5.54 -13.10
C PHE A 218 -1.79 5.25 -12.00
N ALA A 219 -2.72 4.34 -12.26
CA ALA A 219 -3.72 3.91 -11.28
C ALA A 219 -3.12 2.97 -10.24
N VAL A 220 -3.72 2.98 -9.04
CA VAL A 220 -3.40 2.00 -7.99
C VAL A 220 -4.06 0.67 -8.35
N MET A 221 -3.25 -0.28 -8.79
CA MET A 221 -3.75 -1.63 -9.08
C MET A 221 -3.91 -2.42 -7.77
N SER A 222 -5.10 -2.98 -7.56
CA SER A 222 -5.43 -3.82 -6.40
C SER A 222 -5.63 -5.30 -6.77
N ASN A 223 -5.75 -5.61 -8.06
CA ASN A 223 -5.98 -6.95 -8.61
C ASN A 223 -4.70 -7.46 -9.26
N PHE A 224 -4.15 -8.56 -8.74
CA PHE A 224 -2.92 -9.15 -9.24
C PHE A 224 -3.04 -9.61 -10.71
N GLU A 225 -4.16 -10.20 -11.11
CA GLU A 225 -4.32 -10.73 -12.47
C GLU A 225 -4.32 -9.61 -13.53
N GLU A 226 -5.05 -8.53 -13.26
CA GLU A 226 -5.07 -7.34 -14.13
C GLU A 226 -3.69 -6.66 -14.19
N ASP A 227 -3.03 -6.59 -13.04
CA ASP A 227 -1.70 -5.99 -12.92
C ASP A 227 -0.65 -6.83 -13.66
N ARG A 228 -0.68 -8.16 -13.49
CA ARG A 228 0.18 -9.09 -14.23
C ARG A 228 -0.01 -8.96 -15.74
N GLU A 229 -1.24 -8.91 -16.21
CA GLU A 229 -1.55 -8.73 -17.62
C GLU A 229 -0.98 -7.40 -18.15
N MET A 230 -1.15 -6.30 -17.42
CA MET A 230 -0.58 -5.00 -17.77
C MET A 230 0.96 -5.05 -17.86
N PHE A 231 1.63 -5.74 -16.92
CA PHE A 231 3.09 -5.86 -16.91
C PHE A 231 3.60 -6.72 -18.08
N GLN A 232 2.98 -7.89 -18.32
CA GLN A 232 3.41 -8.84 -19.34
C GLN A 232 3.17 -8.33 -20.77
N ASN A 233 2.05 -7.64 -21.01
CA ASN A 233 1.67 -7.12 -22.32
C ASN A 233 2.18 -5.69 -22.58
N SER A 234 2.99 -5.14 -21.67
CA SER A 234 3.55 -3.81 -21.77
C SER A 234 4.55 -3.72 -22.94
N ASP A 235 4.28 -2.86 -23.88
CA ASP A 235 5.25 -2.45 -24.89
C ASP A 235 6.21 -1.42 -24.28
N LEU A 236 7.50 -1.72 -24.27
CA LEU A 236 8.50 -0.84 -23.65
C LEU A 236 8.77 0.41 -24.50
N ILE A 237 8.53 0.35 -25.80
CA ILE A 237 8.88 1.41 -26.76
C ILE A 237 7.68 2.33 -27.02
N ASN A 238 6.48 1.75 -27.15
CA ASN A 238 5.30 2.45 -27.59
C ASN A 238 4.26 2.69 -26.50
N ASP A 239 4.61 2.57 -25.21
CA ASP A 239 3.68 2.84 -24.14
C ASP A 239 3.37 4.35 -23.95
N GLY A 240 4.18 5.21 -24.59
CA GLY A 240 3.99 6.66 -24.61
C GLY A 240 4.48 7.40 -23.37
N TRP A 241 5.02 6.68 -22.37
CA TRP A 241 5.46 7.26 -21.11
C TRP A 241 6.91 6.90 -20.76
N LEU A 242 7.36 5.70 -21.11
CA LEU A 242 8.71 5.23 -20.85
C LEU A 242 9.65 5.67 -21.98
N GLU A 243 10.65 6.44 -21.62
CA GLU A 243 11.67 6.94 -22.55
C GLU A 243 13.03 6.34 -22.19
N PHE A 244 13.83 6.10 -23.24
CA PHE A 244 15.18 5.57 -23.11
C PHE A 244 16.20 6.51 -23.74
N ALA A 245 17.43 6.55 -23.19
CA ALA A 245 18.50 7.35 -23.75
C ALA A 245 19.88 6.71 -23.47
N SER A 246 20.89 7.19 -24.24
CA SER A 246 22.29 6.89 -23.99
C SER A 246 23.04 8.17 -23.64
N SER A 247 23.69 8.18 -22.47
CA SER A 247 24.53 9.31 -22.02
C SER A 247 25.76 9.50 -22.92
N ARG A 248 26.18 8.45 -23.64
CA ARG A 248 27.37 8.47 -24.50
C ARG A 248 27.19 9.23 -25.82
N GLN A 249 25.95 9.49 -26.25
CA GLN A 249 25.67 10.24 -27.47
C GLN A 249 25.68 11.77 -27.28
N ASN A 250 25.66 12.29 -26.07
CA ASN A 250 25.64 13.73 -25.81
C ASN A 250 26.99 14.47 -26.01
N ASN A 251 28.09 13.76 -26.31
CA ASN A 251 29.37 14.40 -26.65
C ASN A 251 29.53 14.75 -28.15
N ASN A 252 28.62 14.32 -29.01
CA ASN A 252 28.60 14.68 -30.43
C ASN A 252 27.16 14.85 -30.91
N ASN A 253 26.69 16.08 -30.92
CA ASN A 253 25.44 16.59 -31.51
C ASN A 253 24.18 16.55 -30.62
N ASN A 254 23.63 17.72 -30.39
CA ASN A 254 22.30 18.04 -29.92
C ASN A 254 21.20 17.23 -30.66
N ASN A 255 20.25 16.70 -29.89
CA ASN A 255 18.97 16.14 -30.30
C ASN A 255 18.98 14.78 -31.02
N ASN A 256 18.85 13.72 -30.20
CA ASN A 256 18.13 12.52 -30.64
C ASN A 256 17.63 11.74 -29.39
N THR A 257 16.45 12.09 -28.91
CA THR A 257 15.61 11.18 -28.15
C THR A 257 15.16 10.06 -29.07
N VAL A 258 15.32 8.81 -28.67
CA VAL A 258 14.96 7.61 -29.48
C VAL A 258 13.44 7.47 -29.66
N SER A 259 12.62 8.37 -29.12
CA SER A 259 11.15 8.35 -29.24
C SER A 259 10.62 8.63 -30.67
N SER A 260 11.49 8.89 -31.67
CA SER A 260 11.06 9.29 -33.01
C SER A 260 11.51 8.38 -34.15
N ARG A 261 12.06 7.19 -33.89
CA ARG A 261 12.46 6.26 -34.95
C ARG A 261 12.17 4.81 -34.60
N LEU A 262 10.93 4.42 -34.71
CA LEU A 262 10.51 3.09 -35.22
C LEU A 262 9.08 3.21 -35.74
#